data_f40a99cd62f717b03a74da8ecacc144b
#
_entry.id   f40a99cd62f717b03a74da8ecacc144b
#
_cell.length_a   1.000
_cell.length_b   1.000
_cell.length_c   1.000
_cell.angle_alpha   90.00
_cell.angle_beta   90.00
_cell.angle_gamma   90.00
#
_symmetry.space_group_name_H-M   'P 1'
#
loop_
_entity.id
_entity.type
_entity.pdbx_description
1 polymer ?
#
loop_
_entity_poly.entity_id
_entity_poly.type
_entity_poly.pdbx_seq_one_letter_code
_entity_poly.pdbx_strand_id
1 'polypeptide(L)'
;MKALTKTDFKFEGQKSVYHGKVRDVYNINDDLMVMVATDRISAFDVVLPKGIPFKGQVLNQIAAKFLDATTDICPNWKLATPDPMVTIGQKCEGFRVEMIIRSILTGSAWREYKNGCRELCGVKLPDGMHENERFPEPIITPTTKADEGHDMNISKEEIIAQGIVSAEDYAIMEDYTRKIFKRGQEIAAKRGLILVDTKYEFGKRDGKVYLIDEIHTPDSSRYFYADGYEEKFAKGEPQRQLSKEFVRQWLIEHNFMNEPGQVMPEITDEYAESVSDRYIELYENIVGEKFERETSDDDIAQRIEKNVSSWLAAFKSR
;
A
#
# COMPACT_ATOMS: atom_id res chain seq x y z
N MET A 1 -6.46 -20.91 11.33
CA MET A 1 -5.85 -21.07 9.97
C MET A 1 -4.37 -20.72 10.03
N LYS A 2 -3.52 -21.30 9.14
CA LYS A 2 -2.09 -20.97 9.09
C LYS A 2 -1.88 -19.57 8.48
N ALA A 3 -0.87 -18.84 8.97
CA ALA A 3 -0.46 -17.55 8.47
C ALA A 3 1.06 -17.54 8.23
N LEU A 4 1.51 -16.98 7.12
CA LEU A 4 2.93 -16.82 6.79
C LEU A 4 3.47 -15.53 7.42
N THR A 5 4.20 -15.65 8.53
CA THR A 5 4.77 -14.49 9.23
C THR A 5 6.28 -14.34 9.08
N LYS A 6 6.95 -15.40 8.64
CA LYS A 6 8.41 -15.41 8.41
C LYS A 6 8.73 -16.13 7.11
N THR A 7 9.73 -15.64 6.41
CA THR A 7 10.30 -16.31 5.23
C THR A 7 11.81 -16.46 5.39
N ASP A 8 12.37 -17.54 4.89
CA ASP A 8 13.83 -17.78 4.81
C ASP A 8 14.14 -18.61 3.56
N PHE A 9 13.66 -18.13 2.41
CA PHE A 9 13.86 -18.80 1.14
C PHE A 9 15.30 -18.67 0.66
N LYS A 10 15.74 -19.67 -0.10
CA LYS A 10 17.06 -19.70 -0.75
C LYS A 10 16.88 -19.88 -2.24
N PHE A 11 16.67 -18.77 -2.92
CA PHE A 11 16.50 -18.79 -4.38
C PHE A 11 17.86 -18.81 -5.10
N GLU A 12 17.89 -19.45 -6.24
CA GLU A 12 19.08 -19.43 -7.09
C GLU A 12 19.39 -18.02 -7.59
N GLY A 13 20.62 -17.56 -7.39
CA GLY A 13 21.05 -16.19 -7.72
C GLY A 13 20.67 -15.14 -6.69
N GLN A 14 20.13 -15.54 -5.54
CA GLN A 14 19.82 -14.61 -4.45
C GLN A 14 21.09 -13.91 -3.93
N LYS A 15 21.07 -12.59 -3.91
CA LYS A 15 22.15 -11.72 -3.39
C LYS A 15 21.89 -11.24 -1.97
N SER A 16 20.65 -10.89 -1.68
CA SER A 16 20.24 -10.38 -0.39
C SER A 16 18.75 -10.59 -0.16
N VAL A 17 18.33 -10.45 1.09
CA VAL A 17 16.94 -10.38 1.49
C VAL A 17 16.75 -9.17 2.44
N TYR A 18 15.65 -8.47 2.26
CA TYR A 18 15.19 -7.43 3.18
C TYR A 18 13.85 -7.85 3.77
N HIS A 19 13.77 -7.91 5.10
CA HIS A 19 12.53 -8.21 5.81
C HIS A 19 11.87 -6.92 6.25
N GLY A 20 10.83 -6.51 5.52
CA GLY A 20 10.04 -5.33 5.87
C GLY A 20 8.95 -5.62 6.91
N LYS A 21 8.15 -4.60 7.24
CA LYS A 21 7.04 -4.75 8.22
C LYS A 21 5.98 -5.77 7.78
N VAL A 22 5.71 -5.86 6.48
CA VAL A 22 4.66 -6.75 5.91
C VAL A 22 5.11 -7.52 4.68
N ARG A 23 6.22 -7.16 4.05
CA ARG A 23 6.78 -7.80 2.85
C ARG A 23 8.21 -8.16 3.05
N ASP A 24 8.61 -9.29 2.44
CA ASP A 24 10.00 -9.69 2.35
C ASP A 24 10.44 -9.61 0.88
N VAL A 25 11.58 -8.97 0.65
CA VAL A 25 12.11 -8.67 -0.69
C VAL A 25 13.43 -9.39 -0.90
N TYR A 26 13.44 -10.32 -1.84
CA TYR A 26 14.62 -11.08 -2.24
C TYR A 26 15.20 -10.49 -3.53
N ASN A 27 16.40 -9.99 -3.47
CA ASN A 27 17.12 -9.52 -4.65
C ASN A 27 17.80 -10.68 -5.35
N ILE A 28 17.45 -10.90 -6.63
CA ILE A 28 17.94 -11.99 -7.44
C ILE A 28 18.86 -11.42 -8.54
N ASN A 29 20.12 -11.83 -8.52
CA ASN A 29 21.17 -11.21 -9.34
C ASN A 29 21.17 -9.69 -9.13
N ASP A 30 21.34 -8.91 -10.20
CA ASP A 30 21.29 -7.45 -10.15
C ASP A 30 20.01 -6.89 -10.79
N ASP A 31 19.18 -7.74 -11.33
CA ASP A 31 18.07 -7.37 -12.23
C ASP A 31 16.68 -7.63 -11.68
N LEU A 32 16.52 -8.66 -10.86
CA LEU A 32 15.20 -9.12 -10.43
C LEU A 32 14.98 -8.94 -8.93
N MET A 33 13.73 -8.73 -8.58
CA MET A 33 13.22 -8.71 -7.22
C MET A 33 12.07 -9.70 -7.08
N VAL A 34 12.11 -10.54 -6.04
CA VAL A 34 10.99 -11.38 -5.60
C VAL A 34 10.41 -10.75 -4.34
N MET A 35 9.20 -10.23 -4.43
CA MET A 35 8.50 -9.61 -3.29
C MET A 35 7.43 -10.56 -2.78
N VAL A 36 7.55 -10.99 -1.53
CA VAL A 36 6.62 -11.87 -0.84
C VAL A 36 5.76 -11.02 0.10
N ALA A 37 4.48 -10.92 -0.19
CA ALA A 37 3.52 -10.32 0.72
C ALA A 37 3.18 -11.34 1.81
N THR A 38 3.62 -11.07 3.04
CA THR A 38 3.38 -11.96 4.17
C THR A 38 2.05 -11.64 4.85
N ASP A 39 1.64 -12.50 5.75
CA ASP A 39 0.43 -12.31 6.56
C ASP A 39 0.68 -11.44 7.81
N ARG A 40 1.87 -10.83 7.92
CA ARG A 40 2.13 -9.81 8.95
C ARG A 40 1.23 -8.61 8.74
N ILE A 41 0.80 -8.02 9.84
CA ILE A 41 0.11 -6.73 9.85
C ILE A 41 0.85 -5.77 10.75
N SER A 42 0.96 -4.52 10.34
CA SER A 42 1.57 -3.47 11.15
C SER A 42 0.61 -2.30 11.33
N ALA A 43 0.58 -1.76 12.55
CA ALA A 43 -0.14 -0.55 12.89
C ALA A 43 0.69 0.25 13.90
N PHE A 44 0.62 1.58 13.86
CA PHE A 44 1.43 2.46 14.74
C PHE A 44 2.93 2.13 14.68
N ASP A 45 3.44 1.82 13.47
CA ASP A 45 4.83 1.47 13.18
C ASP A 45 5.37 0.18 13.83
N VAL A 46 4.51 -0.61 14.46
CA VAL A 46 4.87 -1.91 15.02
C VAL A 46 4.20 -3.05 14.27
N VAL A 47 4.92 -4.14 14.07
CA VAL A 47 4.36 -5.40 13.55
C VAL A 47 3.62 -6.10 14.68
N LEU A 48 2.35 -6.42 14.47
CA LEU A 48 1.54 -7.13 15.46
C LEU A 48 2.04 -8.57 15.63
N PRO A 49 1.93 -9.14 16.83
CA PRO A 49 2.54 -10.45 17.16
C PRO A 49 1.90 -11.63 16.43
N LYS A 50 0.70 -11.45 15.89
CA LYS A 50 -0.05 -12.50 15.20
C LYS A 50 -0.27 -12.16 13.73
N GLY A 51 -0.05 -13.13 12.85
CA GLY A 51 -0.35 -13.01 11.43
C GLY A 51 -1.84 -13.12 11.14
N ILE A 52 -2.28 -12.45 10.09
CA ILE A 52 -3.67 -12.46 9.62
C ILE A 52 -3.76 -13.39 8.41
N PRO A 53 -4.42 -14.54 8.50
CA PRO A 53 -4.52 -15.48 7.38
C PRO A 53 -5.04 -14.84 6.11
N PHE A 54 -4.45 -15.21 4.97
CA PHE A 54 -4.77 -14.68 3.63
C PHE A 54 -4.50 -13.20 3.38
N LYS A 55 -4.03 -12.44 4.37
CA LYS A 55 -3.74 -11.01 4.18
C LYS A 55 -2.71 -10.79 3.07
N GLY A 56 -1.62 -11.57 3.07
CA GLY A 56 -0.59 -11.48 2.03
C GLY A 56 -1.15 -11.76 0.63
N GLN A 57 -1.99 -12.78 0.50
CA GLN A 57 -2.67 -13.11 -0.75
C GLN A 57 -3.56 -11.96 -1.22
N VAL A 58 -4.38 -11.40 -0.34
CA VAL A 58 -5.26 -10.26 -0.66
C VAL A 58 -4.45 -9.07 -1.18
N LEU A 59 -3.41 -8.67 -0.45
CA LEU A 59 -2.59 -7.51 -0.83
C LEU A 59 -1.88 -7.72 -2.16
N ASN A 60 -1.25 -8.89 -2.34
CA ASN A 60 -0.50 -9.16 -3.56
C ASN A 60 -1.41 -9.22 -4.79
N GLN A 61 -2.57 -9.85 -4.68
CA GLN A 61 -3.50 -9.97 -5.80
C GLN A 61 -4.15 -8.63 -6.17
N ILE A 62 -4.51 -7.79 -5.19
CA ILE A 62 -5.00 -6.43 -5.46
C ILE A 62 -3.91 -5.62 -6.17
N ALA A 63 -2.70 -5.58 -5.62
CA ALA A 63 -1.58 -4.84 -6.21
C ALA A 63 -1.30 -5.28 -7.65
N ALA A 64 -1.22 -6.59 -7.90
CA ALA A 64 -0.96 -7.15 -9.22
C ALA A 64 -2.02 -6.74 -10.26
N LYS A 65 -3.31 -6.81 -9.90
CA LYS A 65 -4.42 -6.41 -10.78
C LYS A 65 -4.37 -4.92 -11.13
N PHE A 66 -4.08 -4.06 -10.17
CA PHE A 66 -3.98 -2.63 -10.44
C PHE A 66 -2.71 -2.23 -11.19
N LEU A 67 -1.58 -2.92 -10.94
CA LEU A 67 -0.38 -2.75 -11.76
C LEU A 67 -0.65 -3.10 -13.23
N ASP A 68 -1.42 -4.18 -13.50
CA ASP A 68 -1.83 -4.52 -14.86
C ASP A 68 -2.80 -3.50 -15.46
N ALA A 69 -3.75 -2.99 -14.67
CA ALA A 69 -4.76 -2.03 -15.12
C ALA A 69 -4.21 -0.63 -15.41
N THR A 70 -2.92 -0.37 -15.13
CA THR A 70 -2.26 0.93 -15.31
C THR A 70 -1.05 0.90 -16.25
N THR A 71 -0.80 -0.21 -16.93
CA THR A 71 0.34 -0.40 -17.84
C THR A 71 0.34 0.54 -19.04
N ASP A 72 -0.83 1.01 -19.46
CA ASP A 72 -1.02 2.01 -20.52
C ASP A 72 -0.69 3.44 -20.05
N ILE A 73 -0.57 3.67 -18.74
CA ILE A 73 -0.28 4.98 -18.15
C ILE A 73 1.22 5.13 -17.87
N CYS A 74 1.80 4.15 -17.17
CA CYS A 74 3.22 4.15 -16.88
C CYS A 74 3.79 2.73 -16.82
N PRO A 75 5.09 2.56 -17.12
CA PRO A 75 5.73 1.27 -16.89
C PRO A 75 5.77 0.97 -15.39
N ASN A 76 5.65 -0.29 -15.04
CA ASN A 76 5.78 -0.73 -13.66
C ASN A 76 6.77 -1.90 -13.53
N TRP A 77 7.19 -2.15 -12.31
CA TRP A 77 8.22 -3.12 -11.98
C TRP A 77 7.79 -4.58 -12.17
N LYS A 78 6.49 -4.88 -12.20
CA LYS A 78 5.95 -6.25 -12.22
C LYS A 78 6.25 -6.98 -13.53
N LEU A 79 6.75 -8.20 -13.42
CA LEU A 79 6.91 -9.14 -14.53
C LEU A 79 5.94 -10.32 -14.43
N ALA A 80 5.77 -10.88 -13.23
CA ALA A 80 4.95 -12.07 -13.00
C ALA A 80 4.43 -12.16 -11.56
N THR A 81 3.38 -12.96 -11.39
CA THR A 81 2.85 -13.37 -10.08
C THR A 81 2.80 -14.90 -10.04
N PRO A 82 3.94 -15.58 -9.79
CA PRO A 82 4.00 -17.04 -9.83
C PRO A 82 3.25 -17.72 -8.68
N ASP A 83 2.97 -16.99 -7.61
CA ASP A 83 2.20 -17.44 -6.45
C ASP A 83 1.23 -16.33 -6.04
N PRO A 84 0.06 -16.66 -5.48
CA PRO A 84 -0.91 -15.66 -5.00
C PRO A 84 -0.34 -14.63 -4.01
N MET A 85 0.73 -14.96 -3.28
CA MET A 85 1.40 -14.09 -2.32
C MET A 85 2.70 -13.46 -2.86
N VAL A 86 3.07 -13.70 -4.13
CA VAL A 86 4.36 -13.28 -4.66
C VAL A 86 4.24 -12.52 -5.97
N THR A 87 4.92 -11.40 -6.04
CA THR A 87 5.21 -10.70 -7.30
C THR A 87 6.71 -10.73 -7.57
N ILE A 88 7.09 -11.10 -8.80
CA ILE A 88 8.44 -10.97 -9.30
C ILE A 88 8.49 -9.82 -10.29
N GLY A 89 9.50 -9.00 -10.18
CA GLY A 89 9.65 -7.85 -11.05
C GLY A 89 11.08 -7.41 -11.26
N GLN A 90 11.22 -6.37 -12.07
CA GLN A 90 12.49 -5.73 -12.37
C GLN A 90 12.94 -4.90 -11.16
N LYS A 91 14.22 -5.00 -10.83
CA LYS A 91 14.82 -4.14 -9.81
C LYS A 91 14.95 -2.74 -10.37
N CYS A 92 14.36 -1.78 -9.67
CA CYS A 92 14.47 -0.34 -9.94
C CYS A 92 15.19 0.32 -8.77
N GLU A 93 15.95 1.37 -9.05
CA GLU A 93 16.48 2.24 -8.01
C GLU A 93 15.35 3.15 -7.50
N GLY A 94 14.87 2.86 -6.28
CA GLY A 94 13.75 3.60 -5.70
C GLY A 94 14.09 5.05 -5.39
N PHE A 95 13.21 5.96 -5.75
CA PHE A 95 13.27 7.32 -5.26
C PHE A 95 12.92 7.34 -3.76
N ARG A 96 13.60 8.19 -3.00
CA ARG A 96 13.40 8.30 -1.56
C ARG A 96 12.24 9.23 -1.19
N VAL A 97 11.18 9.14 -1.96
CA VAL A 97 9.96 9.94 -1.84
C VAL A 97 8.75 9.05 -2.05
N GLU A 98 7.76 9.21 -1.20
CA GLU A 98 6.44 8.64 -1.37
C GLU A 98 5.49 9.71 -1.92
N MET A 99 4.81 9.41 -3.00
CA MET A 99 3.84 10.30 -3.63
C MET A 99 2.44 10.00 -3.08
N ILE A 100 2.01 10.79 -2.09
CA ILE A 100 0.66 10.65 -1.52
C ILE A 100 -0.27 11.61 -2.23
N ILE A 101 -1.36 11.10 -2.80
CA ILE A 101 -2.39 11.89 -3.45
C ILE A 101 -3.71 11.75 -2.70
N ARG A 102 -4.43 12.87 -2.50
CA ARG A 102 -5.64 12.94 -1.68
C ARG A 102 -6.75 13.70 -2.41
N SER A 103 -7.93 13.10 -2.51
CA SER A 103 -9.14 13.75 -3.04
C SER A 103 -10.07 14.26 -1.93
N ILE A 104 -9.88 13.81 -0.70
CA ILE A 104 -10.73 14.11 0.46
C ILE A 104 -9.83 14.45 1.65
N LEU A 105 -10.22 15.47 2.40
CA LEU A 105 -9.53 15.91 3.62
C LEU A 105 -9.88 14.96 4.78
N THR A 106 -9.00 13.98 5.05
CA THR A 106 -9.21 13.01 6.13
C THR A 106 -7.87 12.48 6.67
N GLY A 107 -7.90 11.64 7.68
CA GLY A 107 -6.71 11.00 8.23
C GLY A 107 -5.67 11.98 8.76
N SER A 108 -4.39 11.82 8.39
CA SER A 108 -3.30 12.70 8.84
C SER A 108 -3.50 14.15 8.38
N ALA A 109 -3.91 14.34 7.13
CA ALA A 109 -4.16 15.68 6.58
C ALA A 109 -5.25 16.43 7.36
N TRP A 110 -6.32 15.75 7.75
CA TRP A 110 -7.34 16.33 8.61
C TRP A 110 -6.81 16.69 10.00
N ARG A 111 -6.02 15.82 10.62
CA ARG A 111 -5.42 16.11 11.93
C ARG A 111 -4.56 17.37 11.90
N GLU A 112 -3.75 17.54 10.88
CA GLU A 112 -2.93 18.74 10.70
C GLU A 112 -3.79 19.97 10.44
N TYR A 113 -4.79 19.85 9.55
CA TYR A 113 -5.72 20.92 9.25
C TYR A 113 -6.50 21.40 10.49
N LYS A 114 -7.04 20.46 11.28
CA LYS A 114 -7.74 20.73 12.54
C LYS A 114 -6.85 21.44 13.56
N ASN A 115 -5.55 21.15 13.55
CA ASN A 115 -4.57 21.82 14.40
C ASN A 115 -4.06 23.16 13.83
N GLY A 116 -4.71 23.69 12.79
CA GLY A 116 -4.42 25.02 12.25
C GLY A 116 -3.53 25.05 11.01
N CYS A 117 -3.05 23.89 10.52
CA CYS A 117 -2.29 23.85 9.26
C CYS A 117 -3.17 24.30 8.09
N ARG A 118 -2.66 25.22 7.28
CA ARG A 118 -3.30 25.72 6.05
C ARG A 118 -2.41 25.59 4.82
N GLU A 119 -1.24 25.02 5.00
CA GLU A 119 -0.33 24.67 3.91
C GLU A 119 0.31 23.32 4.20
N LEU A 120 0.01 22.31 3.39
CA LEU A 120 0.50 20.94 3.54
C LEU A 120 1.41 20.59 2.36
N CYS A 121 2.68 20.29 2.61
CA CYS A 121 3.69 19.98 1.59
C CYS A 121 3.75 21.04 0.47
N GLY A 122 3.65 22.33 0.82
CA GLY A 122 3.64 23.45 -0.14
C GLY A 122 2.27 23.70 -0.81
N VAL A 123 1.26 22.86 -0.53
CA VAL A 123 -0.10 23.03 -1.07
C VAL A 123 -0.95 23.83 -0.10
N LYS A 124 -1.48 24.97 -0.55
CA LYS A 124 -2.43 25.80 0.23
C LYS A 124 -3.78 25.10 0.32
N LEU A 125 -4.27 24.97 1.53
CA LEU A 125 -5.57 24.35 1.81
C LEU A 125 -6.64 25.46 1.98
N PRO A 126 -7.85 25.30 1.40
CA PRO A 126 -8.94 26.23 1.60
C PRO A 126 -9.30 26.38 3.08
N ASP A 127 -9.71 27.57 3.50
CA ASP A 127 -10.26 27.81 4.82
C ASP A 127 -11.68 27.23 4.96
N GLY A 128 -12.05 26.84 6.17
CA GLY A 128 -13.41 26.42 6.49
C GLY A 128 -13.76 25.00 6.05
N MET A 129 -12.79 24.19 5.63
CA MET A 129 -13.03 22.79 5.29
C MET A 129 -13.34 21.94 6.53
N HIS A 130 -14.13 20.90 6.33
CA HIS A 130 -14.55 19.94 7.34
C HIS A 130 -13.92 18.57 7.11
N GLU A 131 -13.95 17.73 8.13
CA GLU A 131 -13.50 16.35 8.00
C GLU A 131 -14.31 15.60 6.93
N ASN A 132 -13.62 14.85 6.10
CA ASN A 132 -14.19 14.11 4.97
C ASN A 132 -14.72 14.98 3.82
N GLU A 133 -14.36 16.26 3.76
CA GLU A 133 -14.72 17.13 2.65
C GLU A 133 -13.81 16.87 1.43
N ARG A 134 -14.41 16.92 0.24
CA ARG A 134 -13.67 16.80 -1.01
C ARG A 134 -12.83 18.04 -1.28
N PHE A 135 -11.60 17.85 -1.70
CA PHE A 135 -10.83 18.94 -2.31
C PHE A 135 -11.42 19.30 -3.68
N PRO A 136 -11.32 20.56 -4.11
CA PRO A 136 -11.71 20.97 -5.47
C PRO A 136 -11.02 20.13 -6.55
N GLU A 137 -9.73 19.85 -6.33
CA GLU A 137 -8.92 18.92 -7.12
C GLU A 137 -8.05 18.08 -6.18
N PRO A 138 -7.70 16.83 -6.55
CA PRO A 138 -6.81 16.02 -5.73
C PRO A 138 -5.46 16.70 -5.54
N ILE A 139 -5.00 16.76 -4.30
CA ILE A 139 -3.71 17.34 -3.91
C ILE A 139 -2.64 16.25 -3.73
N ILE A 140 -1.39 16.58 -4.06
CA ILE A 140 -0.24 15.70 -3.84
C ILE A 140 0.54 16.25 -2.63
N THR A 141 0.73 15.40 -1.64
CA THR A 141 1.40 15.71 -0.37
C THR A 141 2.51 14.71 -0.12
N PRO A 142 3.69 14.88 -0.71
CA PRO A 142 4.76 13.90 -0.62
C PRO A 142 5.31 13.76 0.80
N THR A 143 5.91 12.59 1.06
CA THR A 143 6.75 12.37 2.24
C THR A 143 8.11 11.86 1.83
N THR A 144 9.12 12.12 2.64
CA THR A 144 10.41 11.42 2.53
C THR A 144 10.22 9.96 2.87
N LYS A 145 11.05 9.10 2.32
CA LYS A 145 11.15 7.69 2.75
C LYS A 145 12.39 7.55 3.61
N ALA A 146 12.17 7.52 4.93
CA ALA A 146 13.25 7.39 5.90
C ALA A 146 13.74 5.93 5.99
N ASP A 147 15.05 5.72 6.15
CA ASP A 147 15.61 4.41 6.47
C ASP A 147 15.36 4.06 7.93
N GLU A 148 15.40 5.07 8.80
CA GLU A 148 15.12 4.98 10.23
C GLU A 148 14.25 6.16 10.66
N GLY A 149 13.33 5.92 11.60
CA GLY A 149 12.41 6.94 12.10
C GLY A 149 11.10 7.00 11.34
N HIS A 150 10.52 8.20 11.23
CA HIS A 150 9.24 8.43 10.57
C HIS A 150 9.43 9.20 9.27
N ASP A 151 8.60 8.88 8.28
CA ASP A 151 8.49 9.64 7.06
C ASP A 151 7.98 11.05 7.37
N MET A 152 8.59 12.06 6.77
CA MET A 152 8.27 13.48 7.01
C MET A 152 7.63 14.11 5.79
N ASN A 153 6.63 14.95 6.03
CA ASN A 153 6.06 15.79 4.99
C ASN A 153 7.15 16.65 4.33
N ILE A 154 7.15 16.73 3.01
CA ILE A 154 8.10 17.51 2.24
C ILE A 154 7.41 18.10 1.02
N SER A 155 7.74 19.34 0.63
CA SER A 155 7.20 19.95 -0.57
C SER A 155 7.97 19.52 -1.82
N LYS A 156 7.35 19.71 -2.99
CA LYS A 156 7.99 19.54 -4.31
C LYS A 156 9.27 20.38 -4.41
N GLU A 157 9.19 21.62 -3.98
CA GLU A 157 10.28 22.58 -4.03
C GLU A 157 11.46 22.10 -3.18
N GLU A 158 11.20 21.59 -1.99
CA GLU A 158 12.24 21.04 -1.10
C GLU A 158 12.84 19.75 -1.65
N ILE A 159 12.03 18.85 -2.23
CA ILE A 159 12.51 17.61 -2.87
C ILE A 159 13.53 17.94 -3.97
N ILE A 160 13.20 18.92 -4.83
CA ILE A 160 14.06 19.33 -5.93
C ILE A 160 15.30 20.10 -5.40
N ALA A 161 15.11 21.05 -4.49
CA ALA A 161 16.19 21.84 -3.93
C ALA A 161 17.22 21.01 -3.16
N GLN A 162 16.78 19.95 -2.47
CA GLN A 162 17.66 19.01 -1.77
C GLN A 162 18.29 17.96 -2.70
N GLY A 163 17.92 17.93 -3.98
CA GLY A 163 18.43 16.95 -4.92
C GLY A 163 17.96 15.51 -4.68
N ILE A 164 16.86 15.31 -3.92
CA ILE A 164 16.29 13.99 -3.66
C ILE A 164 15.75 13.37 -4.95
N VAL A 165 15.07 14.19 -5.77
CA VAL A 165 14.59 13.85 -7.11
C VAL A 165 14.87 15.05 -8.03
N SER A 166 15.28 14.81 -9.28
CA SER A 166 15.43 15.87 -10.27
C SER A 166 14.07 16.50 -10.61
N ALA A 167 14.05 17.75 -11.03
CA ALA A 167 12.82 18.42 -11.45
C ALA A 167 12.12 17.68 -12.60
N GLU A 168 12.88 17.11 -13.53
CA GLU A 168 12.37 16.31 -14.65
C GLU A 168 11.72 15.03 -14.19
N ASP A 169 12.40 14.24 -13.37
CA ASP A 169 11.85 12.98 -12.82
C ASP A 169 10.62 13.25 -11.95
N TYR A 170 10.65 14.32 -11.12
CA TYR A 170 9.50 14.69 -10.30
C TYR A 170 8.27 15.04 -11.14
N ALA A 171 8.45 15.77 -12.23
CA ALA A 171 7.35 16.11 -13.13
C ALA A 171 6.70 14.84 -13.75
N ILE A 172 7.52 13.85 -14.10
CA ILE A 172 7.03 12.55 -14.58
C ILE A 172 6.27 11.80 -13.47
N MET A 173 6.82 11.74 -12.26
CA MET A 173 6.17 11.11 -11.10
C MET A 173 4.84 11.79 -10.77
N GLU A 174 4.77 13.11 -10.84
CA GLU A 174 3.55 13.87 -10.58
C GLU A 174 2.47 13.57 -11.63
N ASP A 175 2.82 13.55 -12.91
CA ASP A 175 1.90 13.20 -14.01
C ASP A 175 1.37 11.77 -13.87
N TYR A 176 2.26 10.80 -13.60
CA TYR A 176 1.87 9.41 -13.36
C TYR A 176 0.97 9.29 -12.15
N THR A 177 1.32 9.94 -11.03
CA THR A 177 0.51 9.93 -9.80
C THR A 177 -0.92 10.36 -10.07
N ARG A 178 -1.12 11.48 -10.77
CA ARG A 178 -2.46 11.99 -11.12
C ARG A 178 -3.23 11.03 -12.04
N LYS A 179 -2.59 10.51 -13.06
CA LYS A 179 -3.23 9.61 -14.03
C LYS A 179 -3.60 8.25 -13.43
N ILE A 180 -2.70 7.66 -12.64
CA ILE A 180 -2.94 6.39 -11.95
C ILE A 180 -4.07 6.56 -10.92
N PHE A 181 -4.06 7.66 -10.17
CA PHE A 181 -5.10 7.95 -9.19
C PHE A 181 -6.47 8.11 -9.86
N LYS A 182 -6.55 8.84 -10.96
CA LYS A 182 -7.77 8.98 -11.76
C LYS A 182 -8.29 7.62 -12.24
N ARG A 183 -7.41 6.75 -12.77
CA ARG A 183 -7.77 5.37 -13.16
C ARG A 183 -8.28 4.57 -11.95
N GLY A 184 -7.64 4.69 -10.80
CA GLY A 184 -8.09 4.06 -9.56
C GLY A 184 -9.47 4.55 -9.11
N GLN A 185 -9.73 5.85 -9.21
CA GLN A 185 -11.05 6.42 -8.91
C GLN A 185 -12.14 5.92 -9.88
N GLU A 186 -11.83 5.82 -11.17
CA GLU A 186 -12.76 5.29 -12.18
C GLU A 186 -13.11 3.82 -11.92
N ILE A 187 -12.12 3.01 -11.52
CA ILE A 187 -12.34 1.60 -11.18
C ILE A 187 -13.17 1.50 -9.89
N ALA A 188 -12.81 2.27 -8.85
CA ALA A 188 -13.52 2.30 -7.58
C ALA A 188 -15.00 2.72 -7.76
N ALA A 189 -15.25 3.75 -8.56
CA ALA A 189 -16.61 4.24 -8.83
C ALA A 189 -17.52 3.17 -9.42
N LYS A 190 -17.01 2.31 -10.31
CA LYS A 190 -17.75 1.17 -10.87
C LYS A 190 -18.12 0.12 -9.81
N ARG A 191 -17.52 0.17 -8.64
CA ARG A 191 -17.74 -0.70 -7.49
C ARG A 191 -18.54 -0.02 -6.37
N GLY A 192 -19.06 1.19 -6.61
CA GLY A 192 -19.73 1.97 -5.58
C GLY A 192 -18.78 2.46 -4.48
N LEU A 193 -17.51 2.62 -4.81
CA LEU A 193 -16.45 3.08 -3.90
C LEU A 193 -15.88 4.42 -4.36
N ILE A 194 -15.34 5.16 -3.40
CA ILE A 194 -14.56 6.38 -3.61
C ILE A 194 -13.14 6.07 -3.18
N LEU A 195 -12.16 6.13 -4.10
CA LEU A 195 -10.76 6.12 -3.74
C LEU A 195 -10.41 7.51 -3.17
N VAL A 196 -10.18 7.55 -1.87
CA VAL A 196 -10.01 8.77 -1.08
C VAL A 196 -8.61 9.32 -1.17
N ASP A 197 -7.66 8.49 -0.84
CA ASP A 197 -6.24 8.76 -0.89
C ASP A 197 -5.45 7.47 -1.12
N THR A 198 -4.24 7.62 -1.61
CA THR A 198 -3.31 6.52 -1.82
C THR A 198 -1.88 7.02 -1.86
N LYS A 199 -0.95 6.10 -1.65
CA LYS A 199 0.49 6.29 -1.73
C LYS A 199 1.03 5.53 -2.93
N TYR A 200 1.90 6.19 -3.71
CA TYR A 200 2.68 5.57 -4.78
C TYR A 200 4.17 5.72 -4.52
N GLU A 201 4.91 4.71 -4.91
CA GLU A 201 6.37 4.74 -4.94
C GLU A 201 6.86 4.59 -6.37
N PHE A 202 7.93 5.29 -6.70
CA PHE A 202 8.55 5.25 -8.01
C PHE A 202 10.04 4.93 -7.89
N GLY A 203 10.58 4.37 -8.95
CA GLY A 203 12.00 4.11 -9.09
C GLY A 203 12.48 4.36 -10.50
N LYS A 204 13.79 4.38 -10.70
CA LYS A 204 14.42 4.58 -11.99
C LYS A 204 15.14 3.32 -12.45
N ARG A 205 14.97 2.97 -13.73
CA ARG A 205 15.70 1.90 -14.40
C ARG A 205 15.93 2.31 -15.84
N ASP A 206 17.16 2.17 -16.32
CA ASP A 206 17.55 2.49 -17.70
C ASP A 206 17.10 3.89 -18.15
N GLY A 207 17.22 4.86 -17.25
CA GLY A 207 16.82 6.25 -17.47
C GLY A 207 15.31 6.54 -17.44
N LYS A 208 14.47 5.53 -17.22
CA LYS A 208 12.99 5.67 -17.16
C LYS A 208 12.47 5.56 -15.76
N VAL A 209 11.39 6.31 -15.48
CA VAL A 209 10.64 6.23 -14.20
C VAL A 209 9.63 5.09 -14.28
N TYR A 210 9.66 4.22 -13.29
CA TYR A 210 8.76 3.07 -13.11
C TYR A 210 7.93 3.23 -11.84
N LEU A 211 6.68 2.82 -11.89
CA LEU A 211 5.89 2.58 -10.69
C LEU A 211 6.39 1.31 -10.02
N ILE A 212 6.70 1.40 -8.74
CA ILE A 212 7.19 0.27 -7.93
C ILE A 212 6.30 0.02 -6.73
N ASP A 213 6.59 -1.06 -5.99
CA ASP A 213 5.87 -1.49 -4.80
C ASP A 213 4.39 -1.84 -5.09
N GLU A 214 3.51 -1.58 -4.14
CA GLU A 214 2.08 -1.85 -4.24
C GLU A 214 1.27 -0.61 -4.61
N ILE A 215 0.12 -0.82 -5.24
CA ILE A 215 -0.84 0.25 -5.49
C ILE A 215 -2.25 -0.18 -5.13
N HIS A 216 -3.06 0.77 -4.64
CA HIS A 216 -4.51 0.65 -4.43
C HIS A 216 -4.94 -0.47 -3.47
N THR A 217 -4.01 -0.99 -2.66
CA THR A 217 -4.32 -1.98 -1.64
C THR A 217 -4.91 -1.33 -0.39
N PRO A 218 -5.59 -2.08 0.48
CA PRO A 218 -6.08 -1.56 1.76
C PRO A 218 -4.99 -1.03 2.69
N ASP A 219 -3.74 -1.46 2.51
CA ASP A 219 -2.60 -1.00 3.30
C ASP A 219 -2.03 0.34 2.81
N SER A 220 -2.10 0.59 1.50
CA SER A 220 -1.60 1.81 0.86
C SER A 220 -2.67 2.84 0.54
N SER A 221 -3.95 2.49 0.63
CA SER A 221 -5.07 3.30 0.15
C SER A 221 -6.24 3.29 1.12
N ARG A 222 -7.05 4.33 1.04
CA ARG A 222 -8.32 4.43 1.74
C ARG A 222 -9.45 4.54 0.73
N TYR A 223 -10.52 3.76 0.97
CA TYR A 223 -11.75 3.83 0.20
C TYR A 223 -12.91 4.15 1.12
N PHE A 224 -13.83 4.99 0.66
CA PHE A 224 -15.15 5.15 1.26
C PHE A 224 -16.20 4.45 0.40
N TYR A 225 -17.28 3.99 1.00
CA TYR A 225 -18.47 3.64 0.24
C TYR A 225 -19.10 4.91 -0.33
N ALA A 226 -19.46 4.90 -1.62
CA ALA A 226 -20.12 6.03 -2.26
C ALA A 226 -21.54 6.22 -1.74
N ASP A 227 -22.24 5.09 -1.48
CA ASP A 227 -23.56 5.11 -0.88
C ASP A 227 -23.50 5.66 0.55
N GLY A 228 -24.31 6.67 0.81
CA GLY A 228 -24.40 7.37 2.09
C GLY A 228 -23.25 8.37 2.37
N TYR A 229 -22.29 8.56 1.47
CA TYR A 229 -21.18 9.49 1.69
C TYR A 229 -21.66 10.92 1.93
N GLU A 230 -22.47 11.46 1.03
CA GLU A 230 -22.96 12.85 1.12
C GLU A 230 -23.85 13.07 2.36
N GLU A 231 -24.71 12.10 2.68
CA GLU A 231 -25.58 12.18 3.85
C GLU A 231 -24.76 12.19 5.16
N LYS A 232 -23.78 11.29 5.28
CA LYS A 232 -22.91 11.24 6.45
C LYS A 232 -22.03 12.47 6.56
N PHE A 233 -21.49 12.95 5.44
CA PHE A 233 -20.72 14.19 5.41
C PHE A 233 -21.56 15.38 5.89
N ALA A 234 -22.79 15.55 5.38
CA ALA A 234 -23.68 16.64 5.80
C ALA A 234 -24.05 16.60 7.29
N LYS A 235 -24.06 15.41 7.89
CA LYS A 235 -24.33 15.22 9.33
C LYS A 235 -23.07 15.26 10.20
N GLY A 236 -21.88 15.33 9.61
CA GLY A 236 -20.61 15.22 10.34
C GLY A 236 -20.37 13.83 10.94
N GLU A 237 -20.98 12.78 10.36
CA GLU A 237 -20.84 11.41 10.81
C GLU A 237 -19.61 10.73 10.19
N PRO A 238 -19.03 9.74 10.89
CA PRO A 238 -17.93 8.94 10.33
C PRO A 238 -18.33 8.23 9.04
N GLN A 239 -17.44 8.24 8.07
CA GLN A 239 -17.66 7.55 6.79
C GLN A 239 -17.51 6.03 6.93
N ARG A 240 -18.30 5.27 6.17
CA ARG A 240 -18.05 3.84 5.98
C ARG A 240 -16.83 3.68 5.10
N GLN A 241 -15.80 3.00 5.60
CA GLN A 241 -14.52 2.92 4.90
C GLN A 241 -13.99 1.50 4.78
N LEU A 242 -13.22 1.29 3.72
CA LEU A 242 -12.42 0.10 3.44
C LEU A 242 -10.94 0.47 3.52
N SER A 243 -10.30 0.12 4.62
CA SER A 243 -8.86 0.32 4.89
C SER A 243 -8.51 -0.46 6.15
N LYS A 244 -7.25 -0.51 6.54
CA LYS A 244 -6.87 -1.14 7.82
C LYS A 244 -7.17 -0.26 9.06
N GLU A 245 -7.90 0.82 8.91
CA GLU A 245 -8.25 1.70 10.03
C GLU A 245 -9.01 0.99 11.15
N PHE A 246 -9.81 -0.05 10.81
CA PHE A 246 -10.51 -0.86 11.81
C PHE A 246 -9.55 -1.57 12.78
N VAL A 247 -8.35 -1.96 12.33
CA VAL A 247 -7.33 -2.54 13.21
C VAL A 247 -6.75 -1.47 14.13
N ARG A 248 -6.49 -0.27 13.61
CA ARG A 248 -6.01 0.85 14.43
C ARG A 248 -7.03 1.23 15.48
N GLN A 249 -8.31 1.34 15.09
CA GLN A 249 -9.39 1.66 16.00
C GLN A 249 -9.50 0.62 17.13
N TRP A 250 -9.44 -0.67 16.79
CA TRP A 250 -9.45 -1.74 17.78
C TRP A 250 -8.26 -1.62 18.75
N LEU A 251 -7.06 -1.32 18.26
CA LEU A 251 -5.88 -1.11 19.12
C LEU A 251 -6.08 0.10 20.06
N ILE A 252 -6.62 1.20 19.56
CA ILE A 252 -6.93 2.39 20.37
C ILE A 252 -7.93 2.05 21.48
N GLU A 253 -9.00 1.32 21.17
CA GLU A 253 -10.01 0.85 22.13
C GLU A 253 -9.41 -0.06 23.21
N HIS A 254 -8.28 -0.73 22.89
CA HIS A 254 -7.49 -1.52 23.84
C HIS A 254 -6.29 -0.76 24.43
N ASN A 255 -6.32 0.58 24.38
CA ASN A 255 -5.30 1.49 24.90
C ASN A 255 -3.89 1.25 24.35
N PHE A 256 -3.78 0.95 23.04
CA PHE A 256 -2.51 0.75 22.38
C PHE A 256 -2.35 1.64 21.16
N MET A 257 -1.33 2.51 21.18
CA MET A 257 -0.88 3.37 20.08
C MET A 257 0.65 3.33 19.91
N ASN A 258 1.29 2.32 20.50
CA ASN A 258 2.74 2.17 20.53
C ASN A 258 3.47 3.30 21.30
N GLU A 259 2.83 3.86 22.34
CA GLU A 259 3.43 4.86 23.22
C GLU A 259 4.17 4.20 24.42
N PRO A 260 5.14 4.88 25.01
CA PRO A 260 5.87 4.34 26.16
C PRO A 260 4.94 3.93 27.31
N GLY A 261 5.13 2.71 27.80
CA GLY A 261 4.34 2.14 28.91
C GLY A 261 3.05 1.44 28.50
N GLN A 262 2.67 1.49 27.24
CA GLN A 262 1.54 0.71 26.73
C GLN A 262 1.92 -0.74 26.48
N VAL A 263 0.96 -1.64 26.68
CA VAL A 263 1.15 -3.08 26.46
C VAL A 263 0.30 -3.50 25.25
N MET A 264 0.93 -4.22 24.32
CA MET A 264 0.25 -4.80 23.16
C MET A 264 -0.87 -5.74 23.63
N PRO A 265 -2.12 -5.51 23.21
CA PRO A 265 -3.22 -6.41 23.56
C PRO A 265 -3.04 -7.79 22.92
N GLU A 266 -3.57 -8.81 23.57
CA GLU A 266 -3.59 -10.16 23.01
C GLU A 266 -4.49 -10.21 21.76
N ILE A 267 -3.91 -10.70 20.66
CA ILE A 267 -4.65 -10.93 19.42
C ILE A 267 -5.10 -12.39 19.41
N THR A 268 -6.37 -12.62 19.72
CA THR A 268 -6.95 -13.97 19.72
C THR A 268 -7.06 -14.55 18.33
N ASP A 269 -7.29 -15.86 18.21
CA ASP A 269 -7.51 -16.51 16.91
C ASP A 269 -8.80 -15.99 16.26
N GLU A 270 -9.86 -15.81 17.04
CA GLU A 270 -11.15 -15.27 16.59
C GLU A 270 -11.00 -13.83 16.03
N TYR A 271 -10.20 -12.99 16.71
CA TYR A 271 -9.94 -11.65 16.22
C TYR A 271 -9.13 -11.68 14.92
N ALA A 272 -8.07 -12.49 14.84
CA ALA A 272 -7.28 -12.63 13.62
C ALA A 272 -8.12 -13.13 12.43
N GLU A 273 -9.05 -14.06 12.67
CA GLU A 273 -10.01 -14.54 11.66
C GLU A 273 -10.98 -13.44 11.23
N SER A 274 -11.50 -12.66 12.17
CA SER A 274 -12.39 -11.52 11.84
C SER A 274 -11.66 -10.45 11.00
N VAL A 275 -10.39 -10.21 11.28
CA VAL A 275 -9.54 -9.32 10.47
C VAL A 275 -9.30 -9.91 9.07
N SER A 276 -9.05 -11.23 8.98
CA SER A 276 -8.92 -11.93 7.70
C SER A 276 -10.17 -11.79 6.84
N ASP A 277 -11.34 -12.06 7.40
CA ASP A 277 -12.62 -11.90 6.69
C ASP A 277 -12.83 -10.46 6.20
N ARG A 278 -12.39 -9.47 6.98
CA ARG A 278 -12.42 -8.07 6.59
C ARG A 278 -11.50 -7.77 5.40
N TYR A 279 -10.28 -8.33 5.38
CA TYR A 279 -9.40 -8.19 4.21
C TYR A 279 -9.96 -8.88 2.97
N ILE A 280 -10.63 -10.03 3.11
CA ILE A 280 -11.33 -10.70 2.01
C ILE A 280 -12.50 -9.85 1.51
N GLU A 281 -13.32 -9.29 2.40
CA GLU A 281 -14.38 -8.34 2.05
C GLU A 281 -13.81 -7.14 1.27
N LEU A 282 -12.66 -6.59 1.72
CA LEU A 282 -11.96 -5.52 1.02
C LEU A 282 -11.58 -5.92 -0.41
N TYR A 283 -11.00 -7.11 -0.58
CA TYR A 283 -10.66 -7.64 -1.90
C TYR A 283 -11.90 -7.72 -2.80
N GLU A 284 -12.96 -8.35 -2.33
CA GLU A 284 -14.18 -8.57 -3.11
C GLU A 284 -14.85 -7.26 -3.53
N ASN A 285 -14.86 -6.26 -2.65
CA ASN A 285 -15.40 -4.94 -2.97
C ASN A 285 -14.51 -4.14 -3.94
N ILE A 286 -13.19 -4.13 -3.73
CA ILE A 286 -12.25 -3.33 -4.52
C ILE A 286 -12.07 -3.95 -5.92
N VAL A 287 -11.89 -5.26 -5.99
CA VAL A 287 -11.65 -5.98 -7.24
C VAL A 287 -12.98 -6.32 -7.95
N GLY A 288 -14.03 -6.59 -7.18
CA GLY A 288 -15.35 -7.00 -7.67
C GLY A 288 -15.42 -8.44 -8.13
N GLU A 289 -14.52 -9.28 -7.63
CA GLU A 289 -14.47 -10.71 -7.85
C GLU A 289 -14.52 -11.43 -6.50
N LYS A 290 -15.08 -12.64 -6.49
CA LYS A 290 -15.03 -13.47 -5.29
C LYS A 290 -13.60 -13.87 -4.97
N PHE A 291 -13.23 -13.78 -3.71
CA PHE A 291 -11.90 -14.19 -3.27
C PHE A 291 -11.79 -15.71 -3.19
N GLU A 292 -10.83 -16.26 -3.93
CA GLU A 292 -10.51 -17.68 -3.89
C GLU A 292 -9.35 -17.91 -2.92
N ARG A 293 -9.67 -18.52 -1.76
CA ARG A 293 -8.67 -18.85 -0.74
C ARG A 293 -7.72 -19.92 -1.29
N GLU A 294 -6.45 -19.64 -1.31
CA GLU A 294 -5.43 -20.64 -1.63
C GLU A 294 -5.29 -21.62 -0.46
N THR A 295 -5.75 -22.83 -0.65
CA THR A 295 -5.84 -23.89 0.37
C THR A 295 -5.13 -25.16 -0.07
N SER A 296 -3.98 -25.05 -0.76
CA SER A 296 -3.19 -26.23 -1.11
C SER A 296 -2.77 -26.98 0.17
N ASP A 297 -2.65 -28.32 0.05
CA ASP A 297 -2.18 -29.18 1.14
C ASP A 297 -0.71 -28.91 1.53
N ASP A 298 0.05 -28.26 0.64
CA ASP A 298 1.43 -27.85 0.86
C ASP A 298 1.50 -26.78 1.99
N ASP A 299 2.57 -26.77 2.72
CA ASP A 299 2.90 -25.64 3.59
C ASP A 299 3.06 -24.38 2.71
N ILE A 300 2.53 -23.25 3.19
CA ILE A 300 2.52 -21.98 2.43
C ILE A 300 3.94 -21.63 1.93
N ALA A 301 4.95 -21.80 2.79
CA ALA A 301 6.33 -21.52 2.43
C ALA A 301 6.84 -22.46 1.35
N GLN A 302 6.57 -23.76 1.44
CA GLN A 302 6.99 -24.75 0.43
C GLN A 302 6.33 -24.46 -0.93
N ARG A 303 5.05 -24.12 -0.94
CA ARG A 303 4.32 -23.72 -2.15
C ARG A 303 4.99 -22.52 -2.83
N ILE A 304 5.25 -21.45 -2.05
CA ILE A 304 5.92 -20.24 -2.55
C ILE A 304 7.29 -20.56 -3.13
N GLU A 305 8.12 -21.30 -2.38
CA GLU A 305 9.48 -21.64 -2.81
C GLU A 305 9.47 -22.41 -4.11
N LYS A 306 8.59 -23.40 -4.25
CA LYS A 306 8.40 -24.20 -5.46
C LYS A 306 7.98 -23.34 -6.64
N ASN A 307 6.94 -22.50 -6.47
CA ASN A 307 6.39 -21.67 -7.53
C ASN A 307 7.41 -20.63 -8.03
N VAL A 308 8.10 -19.97 -7.12
CA VAL A 308 9.12 -18.96 -7.43
C VAL A 308 10.33 -19.60 -8.11
N SER A 309 10.86 -20.72 -7.55
CA SER A 309 12.01 -21.41 -8.13
C SER A 309 11.73 -21.92 -9.54
N SER A 310 10.53 -22.46 -9.77
CA SER A 310 10.10 -22.91 -11.11
C SER A 310 10.06 -21.75 -12.11
N TRP A 311 9.53 -20.60 -11.70
CA TRP A 311 9.49 -19.44 -12.58
C TRP A 311 10.90 -18.89 -12.89
N LEU A 312 11.77 -18.78 -11.86
CA LEU A 312 13.14 -18.30 -12.04
C LEU A 312 13.96 -19.20 -12.97
N ALA A 313 13.81 -20.53 -12.87
CA ALA A 313 14.45 -21.48 -13.77
C ALA A 313 13.99 -21.31 -15.23
N ALA A 314 12.69 -21.16 -15.43
CA ALA A 314 12.11 -20.92 -16.77
C ALA A 314 12.51 -19.56 -17.35
N PHE A 315 12.68 -18.53 -16.52
CA PHE A 315 13.08 -17.18 -16.95
C PHE A 315 14.54 -17.15 -17.44
N LYS A 316 15.45 -17.89 -16.80
CA LYS A 316 16.87 -18.00 -17.21
C LYS A 316 17.08 -18.72 -18.54
N SER A 317 16.13 -19.55 -18.93
CA SER A 317 16.21 -20.32 -20.17
C SER A 317 15.72 -19.56 -21.41
N ARG A 318 15.28 -18.32 -21.25
CA ARG A 318 14.84 -17.43 -22.35
C ARG A 318 15.93 -16.46 -22.73
#